data_e3e4cc993a73fb184bea46071dbc4ccd
#
_entry.id   e3e4cc993a73fb184bea46071dbc4ccd
#
_cell.length_a   1.000
_cell.length_b   1.000
_cell.length_c   1.000
_cell.angle_alpha   90.00
_cell.angle_beta   90.00
_cell.angle_gamma   90.00
#
_symmetry.space_group_name_H-M   'P 1'
#
loop_
_entity.id
_entity.type
_entity.pdbx_description
1 polymer ?
#
loop_
_entity_poly.entity_id
_entity_poly.type
_entity_poly.pdbx_seq_one_letter_code
_entity_poly.pdbx_strand_id
1 'polypeptide(L)'
;TRDGAATRQRVVATLGRVEDLEAAGKLDALLRSGARLCETALLISSQQAGTLEASATARIGAPMIFGRLWEQTGCAAVIEHLAAGRGFGFSLERAVFASVLHRLMASGSDRACEAWLDAYHVPGADALALHHLYRAMAWLGEALTDQSGATRAPRRTKDLIEQALFERRRTLFSDLSVVLFDTTSLMFSGSGGESLGQLGVSKDHRPDLHQVVVGVVLDEAGRPICSETWPGNATDVKSLLPVIARLRDRFGIRHLCVVADRGMISGETIAELEARGIDYILG
;
A
#
# COMPACT_ATOMS: atom_id res chain seq x y z
N THR A 1 32.05 -11.45 -41.43
CA THR A 1 32.87 -10.25 -41.77
C THR A 1 33.23 -10.33 -43.24
N ARG A 2 32.94 -9.27 -43.99
CA ARG A 2 33.39 -9.14 -45.39
C ARG A 2 34.77 -8.50 -45.38
N ASP A 3 35.74 -9.23 -45.88
CA ASP A 3 37.07 -8.72 -46.10
C ASP A 3 37.44 -8.96 -47.54
N GLY A 4 37.42 -7.89 -48.34
CA GLY A 4 37.60 -7.96 -49.80
C GLY A 4 36.50 -8.72 -50.55
N ALA A 5 36.85 -9.49 -51.60
CA ALA A 5 35.91 -10.24 -52.42
C ALA A 5 35.50 -11.63 -51.90
N ALA A 6 35.99 -12.04 -50.70
CA ALA A 6 35.73 -13.36 -50.13
C ALA A 6 34.92 -13.26 -48.83
N THR A 7 33.83 -14.04 -48.72
CA THR A 7 33.08 -14.19 -47.45
C THR A 7 33.68 -15.31 -46.65
N ARG A 8 34.22 -15.01 -45.46
CA ARG A 8 34.74 -16.03 -44.53
C ARG A 8 33.74 -16.23 -43.37
N GLN A 9 33.38 -17.49 -43.14
CA GLN A 9 32.59 -17.89 -41.97
C GLN A 9 33.54 -18.14 -40.79
N ARG A 10 33.20 -17.60 -39.61
CA ARG A 10 33.90 -17.85 -38.36
C ARG A 10 32.90 -18.35 -37.35
N VAL A 11 33.15 -19.51 -36.76
CA VAL A 11 32.37 -20.01 -35.61
C VAL A 11 32.69 -19.11 -34.41
N VAL A 12 31.65 -18.45 -33.87
CA VAL A 12 31.77 -17.53 -32.74
C VAL A 12 31.67 -18.28 -31.43
N ALA A 13 30.78 -19.27 -31.35
CA ALA A 13 30.59 -20.13 -30.20
C ALA A 13 29.94 -21.46 -30.61
N THR A 14 30.18 -22.51 -29.83
CA THR A 14 29.52 -23.80 -29.95
C THR A 14 28.61 -23.96 -28.72
N LEU A 15 27.29 -24.12 -28.93
CA LEU A 15 26.31 -24.18 -27.87
C LEU A 15 26.04 -25.58 -27.32
N GLY A 16 26.65 -26.62 -27.94
CA GLY A 16 26.42 -28.02 -27.62
C GLY A 16 25.51 -28.74 -28.60
N ARG A 17 25.12 -29.98 -28.30
CA ARG A 17 24.15 -30.71 -29.14
C ARG A 17 22.75 -30.31 -28.80
N VAL A 18 21.86 -30.34 -29.80
CA VAL A 18 20.44 -29.93 -29.63
C VAL A 18 19.74 -30.80 -28.57
N GLU A 19 20.01 -32.12 -28.59
CA GLU A 19 19.39 -33.06 -27.65
C GLU A 19 19.77 -32.76 -26.18
N ASP A 20 21.02 -32.35 -25.94
CA ASP A 20 21.49 -31.97 -24.59
C ASP A 20 20.88 -30.64 -24.12
N LEU A 21 20.66 -29.70 -25.06
CA LEU A 21 20.04 -28.40 -24.78
C LEU A 21 18.54 -28.54 -24.50
N GLU A 22 17.84 -29.43 -25.23
CA GLU A 22 16.44 -29.74 -25.02
C GLU A 22 16.22 -30.42 -23.67
N ALA A 23 16.99 -31.47 -23.36
CA ALA A 23 16.90 -32.22 -22.10
C ALA A 23 17.16 -31.33 -20.87
N ALA A 24 18.00 -30.30 -21.00
CA ALA A 24 18.31 -29.35 -19.94
C ALA A 24 17.36 -28.13 -19.89
N GLY A 25 16.33 -28.04 -20.77
CA GLY A 25 15.46 -26.86 -20.88
C GLY A 25 16.16 -25.56 -21.32
N LYS A 26 17.41 -25.67 -21.75
CA LYS A 26 18.24 -24.52 -22.15
C LYS A 26 17.89 -23.98 -23.52
N LEU A 27 17.32 -24.82 -24.38
CA LEU A 27 16.89 -24.41 -25.73
C LEU A 27 15.75 -23.37 -25.65
N ASP A 28 14.76 -23.62 -24.80
CA ASP A 28 13.65 -22.71 -24.57
C ASP A 28 14.11 -21.37 -23.99
N ALA A 29 15.06 -21.42 -23.06
CA ALA A 29 15.65 -20.21 -22.47
C ALA A 29 16.43 -19.39 -23.51
N LEU A 30 17.15 -20.06 -24.38
CA LEU A 30 17.91 -19.43 -25.48
C LEU A 30 16.97 -18.80 -26.51
N LEU A 31 15.91 -19.51 -26.91
CA LEU A 31 14.90 -19.00 -27.84
C LEU A 31 14.15 -17.80 -27.28
N ARG A 32 13.73 -17.83 -25.99
CA ARG A 32 13.12 -16.68 -25.32
C ARG A 32 14.06 -15.49 -25.22
N SER A 33 15.33 -15.72 -24.94
CA SER A 33 16.35 -14.66 -24.89
C SER A 33 16.60 -14.07 -26.28
N GLY A 34 16.70 -14.93 -27.29
CA GLY A 34 16.84 -14.51 -28.70
C GLY A 34 15.63 -13.72 -29.21
N ALA A 35 14.40 -14.15 -28.88
CA ALA A 35 13.18 -13.44 -29.23
C ALA A 35 13.16 -12.01 -28.66
N ARG A 36 13.51 -11.83 -27.39
CA ARG A 36 13.62 -10.49 -26.76
C ARG A 36 14.65 -9.59 -27.46
N LEU A 37 15.79 -10.16 -27.87
CA LEU A 37 16.82 -9.43 -28.62
C LEU A 37 16.34 -9.06 -30.05
N CYS A 38 15.59 -9.95 -30.70
CA CYS A 38 15.02 -9.70 -32.02
C CYS A 38 13.94 -8.61 -31.96
N GLU A 39 13.03 -8.62 -30.99
CA GLU A 39 12.03 -7.58 -30.79
C GLU A 39 12.68 -6.22 -30.54
N THR A 40 13.65 -6.16 -29.64
CA THR A 40 14.38 -4.92 -29.35
C THR A 40 15.13 -4.41 -30.57
N ALA A 41 15.79 -5.30 -31.33
CA ALA A 41 16.50 -4.94 -32.55
C ALA A 41 15.55 -4.45 -33.68
N LEU A 42 14.40 -5.08 -33.80
CA LEU A 42 13.34 -4.66 -34.77
C LEU A 42 12.79 -3.29 -34.38
N LEU A 43 12.50 -3.05 -33.10
CA LEU A 43 12.05 -1.74 -32.61
C LEU A 43 13.07 -0.64 -32.88
N ILE A 44 14.36 -0.89 -32.58
CA ILE A 44 15.44 0.08 -32.84
C ILE A 44 15.59 0.33 -34.32
N SER A 45 15.55 -0.69 -35.19
CA SER A 45 15.66 -0.53 -36.64
C SER A 45 14.47 0.23 -37.23
N SER A 46 13.26 -0.04 -36.74
CA SER A 46 12.04 0.64 -37.17
C SER A 46 12.02 2.11 -36.73
N GLN A 47 12.55 2.39 -35.54
CA GLN A 47 12.74 3.77 -35.07
C GLN A 47 13.75 4.53 -35.93
N GLN A 48 14.90 3.92 -36.24
CA GLN A 48 15.91 4.52 -37.14
C GLN A 48 15.41 4.73 -38.56
N ALA A 49 14.54 3.85 -39.05
CA ALA A 49 13.90 3.96 -40.35
C ALA A 49 12.74 4.98 -40.38
N GLY A 50 12.34 5.54 -39.23
CA GLY A 50 11.20 6.46 -39.15
C GLY A 50 9.84 5.81 -39.39
N THR A 51 9.74 4.49 -39.30
CA THR A 51 8.51 3.72 -39.54
C THR A 51 7.70 3.47 -38.28
N LEU A 52 8.23 3.85 -37.10
CA LEU A 52 7.51 3.78 -35.84
C LEU A 52 6.74 5.09 -35.59
N GLU A 53 5.42 4.98 -35.59
CA GLU A 53 4.55 6.06 -35.14
C GLU A 53 4.16 5.81 -33.67
N ALA A 54 4.36 6.81 -32.83
CA ALA A 54 3.88 6.76 -31.45
C ALA A 54 2.37 6.97 -31.44
N SER A 55 1.60 5.91 -31.19
CA SER A 55 0.13 5.98 -31.11
C SER A 55 -0.37 6.51 -29.77
N ALA A 56 0.40 6.29 -28.68
CA ALA A 56 0.11 6.78 -27.34
C ALA A 56 1.40 6.90 -26.52
N THR A 57 1.40 7.81 -25.56
CA THR A 57 2.48 7.93 -24.58
C THR A 57 1.91 7.86 -23.18
N ALA A 58 2.58 7.12 -22.29
CA ALA A 58 2.20 7.03 -20.89
C ALA A 58 3.40 7.32 -19.98
N ARG A 59 3.14 7.92 -18.84
CA ARG A 59 4.15 8.18 -17.81
C ARG A 59 4.45 6.91 -17.03
N ILE A 60 5.72 6.57 -16.84
CA ILE A 60 6.14 5.34 -16.15
C ILE A 60 6.95 5.59 -14.87
N GLY A 61 7.48 6.80 -14.66
CA GLY A 61 8.44 7.07 -13.60
C GLY A 61 7.89 6.76 -12.19
N ALA A 62 6.76 7.34 -11.84
CA ALA A 62 6.13 7.12 -10.54
C ALA A 62 5.68 5.65 -10.36
N PRO A 63 4.95 5.02 -11.30
CA PRO A 63 4.60 3.60 -11.19
C PRO A 63 5.81 2.68 -10.97
N MET A 64 6.93 2.97 -11.62
CA MET A 64 8.14 2.16 -11.52
C MET A 64 8.81 2.27 -10.14
N ILE A 65 8.94 3.49 -9.61
CA ILE A 65 9.56 3.74 -8.31
C ILE A 65 8.67 3.21 -7.18
N PHE A 66 7.41 3.63 -7.15
CA PHE A 66 6.48 3.24 -6.09
C PHE A 66 6.07 1.77 -6.19
N GLY A 67 6.02 1.18 -7.39
CA GLY A 67 5.81 -0.25 -7.57
C GLY A 67 6.92 -1.07 -6.90
N ARG A 68 8.18 -0.67 -7.09
CA ARG A 68 9.30 -1.32 -6.41
C ARG A 68 9.25 -1.17 -4.88
N LEU A 69 8.91 0.01 -4.38
CA LEU A 69 8.72 0.23 -2.95
C LEU A 69 7.57 -0.60 -2.39
N TRP A 70 6.48 -0.72 -3.12
CA TRP A 70 5.32 -1.52 -2.77
C TRP A 70 5.65 -3.01 -2.62
N GLU A 71 6.47 -3.55 -3.51
CA GLU A 71 6.99 -4.91 -3.42
C GLU A 71 7.97 -5.06 -2.25
N GLN A 72 8.93 -4.15 -2.11
CA GLN A 72 9.95 -4.20 -1.06
C GLN A 72 9.35 -4.10 0.35
N THR A 73 8.32 -3.30 0.54
CA THR A 73 7.60 -3.19 1.82
C THR A 73 6.72 -4.42 2.10
N GLY A 74 6.46 -5.24 1.08
CA GLY A 74 5.66 -6.45 1.19
C GLY A 74 4.16 -6.22 1.07
N CYS A 75 3.73 -5.01 0.70
CA CYS A 75 2.31 -4.67 0.53
C CYS A 75 1.63 -5.58 -0.49
N ALA A 76 2.28 -5.81 -1.66
CA ALA A 76 1.76 -6.70 -2.69
C ALA A 76 1.48 -8.11 -2.13
N ALA A 77 2.49 -8.74 -1.55
CA ALA A 77 2.39 -10.12 -1.05
C ALA A 77 1.36 -10.27 0.09
N VAL A 78 1.24 -9.28 0.97
CA VAL A 78 0.26 -9.30 2.07
C VAL A 78 -1.16 -9.21 1.52
N ILE A 79 -1.41 -8.28 0.58
CA ILE A 79 -2.74 -8.09 0.00
C ILE A 79 -3.15 -9.32 -0.82
N GLU A 80 -2.26 -9.86 -1.65
CA GLU A 80 -2.49 -11.09 -2.41
C GLU A 80 -2.82 -12.27 -1.50
N HIS A 81 -2.07 -12.44 -0.42
CA HIS A 81 -2.31 -13.50 0.56
C HIS A 81 -3.69 -13.39 1.22
N LEU A 82 -4.06 -12.19 1.68
CA LEU A 82 -5.35 -11.95 2.32
C LEU A 82 -6.54 -12.01 1.35
N ALA A 83 -6.30 -11.71 0.08
CA ALA A 83 -7.30 -11.81 -0.98
C ALA A 83 -7.45 -13.23 -1.56
N ALA A 84 -6.56 -14.15 -1.21
CA ALA A 84 -6.56 -15.51 -1.73
C ALA A 84 -7.91 -16.20 -1.45
N GLY A 85 -8.49 -16.84 -2.48
CA GLY A 85 -9.78 -17.53 -2.38
C GLY A 85 -11.02 -16.63 -2.42
N ARG A 86 -10.87 -15.30 -2.52
CA ARG A 86 -12.03 -14.36 -2.53
C ARG A 86 -12.75 -14.25 -3.88
N GLY A 87 -12.24 -14.84 -4.94
CA GLY A 87 -12.90 -14.90 -6.25
C GLY A 87 -13.11 -13.54 -6.93
N PHE A 88 -12.19 -12.60 -6.79
CA PHE A 88 -12.21 -11.35 -7.55
C PHE A 88 -11.90 -11.64 -9.02
N GLY A 89 -12.74 -11.15 -9.93
CA GLY A 89 -12.53 -11.26 -11.38
C GLY A 89 -11.52 -10.25 -11.94
N PHE A 90 -10.73 -9.60 -11.08
CA PHE A 90 -9.71 -8.60 -11.40
C PHE A 90 -8.58 -8.66 -10.37
N SER A 91 -7.44 -8.03 -10.66
CA SER A 91 -6.36 -7.92 -9.69
C SER A 91 -6.70 -6.90 -8.60
N LEU A 92 -7.15 -7.42 -7.46
CA LEU A 92 -7.50 -6.60 -6.29
C LEU A 92 -6.28 -5.83 -5.78
N GLU A 93 -5.13 -6.49 -5.72
CA GLU A 93 -3.89 -5.91 -5.27
C GLU A 93 -3.47 -4.72 -6.16
N ARG A 94 -3.57 -4.86 -7.49
CA ARG A 94 -3.30 -3.76 -8.40
C ARG A 94 -4.30 -2.62 -8.26
N ALA A 95 -5.56 -2.89 -7.97
CA ALA A 95 -6.57 -1.86 -7.72
C ALA A 95 -6.25 -1.05 -6.44
N VAL A 96 -5.81 -1.72 -5.37
CA VAL A 96 -5.35 -1.04 -4.15
C VAL A 96 -4.10 -0.21 -4.45
N PHE A 97 -3.11 -0.80 -5.13
CA PHE A 97 -1.88 -0.07 -5.50
C PHE A 97 -2.17 1.16 -6.34
N ALA A 98 -3.00 1.05 -7.37
CA ALA A 98 -3.39 2.17 -8.24
C ALA A 98 -4.04 3.30 -7.44
N SER A 99 -4.96 2.97 -6.53
CA SER A 99 -5.61 3.94 -5.65
C SER A 99 -4.63 4.64 -4.71
N VAL A 100 -3.68 3.91 -4.14
CA VAL A 100 -2.61 4.47 -3.28
C VAL A 100 -1.69 5.37 -4.10
N LEU A 101 -1.21 4.88 -5.25
CA LEU A 101 -0.31 5.62 -6.12
C LEU A 101 -0.94 6.93 -6.60
N HIS A 102 -2.21 6.89 -7.02
CA HIS A 102 -2.93 8.08 -7.43
C HIS A 102 -3.01 9.11 -6.29
N ARG A 103 -3.34 8.69 -5.06
CA ARG A 103 -3.40 9.60 -3.90
C ARG A 103 -2.06 10.21 -3.54
N LEU A 104 -0.96 9.48 -3.74
CA LEU A 104 0.39 10.00 -3.54
C LEU A 104 0.79 11.02 -4.61
N MET A 105 0.33 10.85 -5.85
CA MET A 105 0.78 11.66 -6.99
C MET A 105 -0.14 12.82 -7.33
N ALA A 106 -1.45 12.64 -7.23
CA ALA A 106 -2.43 13.61 -7.72
C ALA A 106 -3.52 13.97 -6.70
N SER A 107 -3.69 13.17 -5.65
CA SER A 107 -4.69 13.33 -4.59
C SER A 107 -6.10 13.60 -5.12
N GLY A 108 -6.96 12.60 -5.15
CA GLY A 108 -8.32 12.74 -5.69
C GLY A 108 -9.21 11.54 -5.39
N SER A 109 -10.41 11.55 -5.97
CA SER A 109 -11.37 10.47 -5.85
C SER A 109 -10.97 9.24 -6.68
N ASP A 110 -11.59 8.08 -6.41
CA ASP A 110 -11.39 6.88 -7.23
C ASP A 110 -11.82 7.09 -8.69
N ARG A 111 -12.83 7.95 -8.94
CA ARG A 111 -13.18 8.35 -10.29
C ARG A 111 -12.08 9.17 -10.99
N ALA A 112 -11.41 10.04 -10.23
CA ALA A 112 -10.24 10.74 -10.77
C ALA A 112 -9.07 9.79 -11.01
N CYS A 113 -8.92 8.75 -10.18
CA CYS A 113 -7.92 7.69 -10.37
C CYS A 113 -8.12 6.94 -11.69
N GLU A 114 -9.35 6.57 -12.04
CA GLU A 114 -9.65 5.90 -13.30
C GLU A 114 -9.16 6.75 -14.50
N ALA A 115 -9.54 8.02 -14.56
CA ALA A 115 -9.08 8.92 -15.61
C ALA A 115 -7.56 9.19 -15.57
N TRP A 116 -6.95 9.18 -14.38
CA TRP A 116 -5.52 9.36 -14.22
C TRP A 116 -4.72 8.15 -14.77
N LEU A 117 -5.25 6.94 -14.66
CA LEU A 117 -4.63 5.72 -15.18
C LEU A 117 -4.43 5.77 -16.70
N ASP A 118 -5.27 6.49 -17.45
CA ASP A 118 -5.10 6.67 -18.91
C ASP A 118 -3.77 7.36 -19.28
N ALA A 119 -3.25 8.19 -18.39
CA ALA A 119 -2.00 8.94 -18.60
C ALA A 119 -0.75 8.24 -18.04
N TYR A 120 -0.92 7.13 -17.33
CA TYR A 120 0.16 6.41 -16.65
C TYR A 120 0.16 4.93 -16.99
N HIS A 121 1.32 4.38 -17.29
CA HIS A 121 1.47 2.93 -17.42
C HIS A 121 1.74 2.32 -16.03
N VAL A 122 0.70 1.75 -15.44
CA VAL A 122 0.79 1.01 -14.17
C VAL A 122 0.69 -0.48 -14.51
N PRO A 123 1.80 -1.24 -14.44
CA PRO A 123 1.80 -2.65 -14.83
C PRO A 123 0.73 -3.45 -14.09
N GLY A 124 -0.11 -4.16 -14.85
CA GLY A 124 -1.20 -4.98 -14.33
C GLY A 124 -2.48 -4.21 -13.95
N ALA A 125 -2.53 -2.89 -14.24
CA ALA A 125 -3.72 -2.07 -14.01
C ALA A 125 -4.52 -1.76 -15.27
N ASP A 126 -4.08 -2.21 -16.44
CA ASP A 126 -4.64 -1.85 -17.75
C ASP A 126 -6.14 -2.20 -17.91
N ALA A 127 -6.62 -3.22 -17.19
CA ALA A 127 -8.03 -3.66 -17.21
C ALA A 127 -8.85 -3.14 -16.02
N LEU A 128 -8.30 -2.23 -15.22
CA LEU A 128 -9.02 -1.68 -14.07
C LEU A 128 -10.02 -0.63 -14.51
N ALA A 129 -11.23 -0.74 -13.95
CA ALA A 129 -12.31 0.22 -14.10
C ALA A 129 -12.75 0.74 -12.73
N LEU A 130 -13.48 1.84 -12.69
CA LEU A 130 -13.93 2.50 -11.45
C LEU A 130 -14.56 1.56 -10.43
N HIS A 131 -15.41 0.63 -10.89
CA HIS A 131 -16.05 -0.31 -9.98
C HIS A 131 -15.06 -1.29 -9.33
N HIS A 132 -13.91 -1.57 -9.95
CA HIS A 132 -12.84 -2.37 -9.35
C HIS A 132 -12.17 -1.59 -8.21
N LEU A 133 -11.93 -0.28 -8.39
CA LEU A 133 -11.39 0.59 -7.34
C LEU A 133 -12.33 0.66 -6.13
N TYR A 134 -13.64 0.85 -6.37
CA TYR A 134 -14.64 0.84 -5.30
C TYR A 134 -14.70 -0.49 -4.57
N ARG A 135 -14.63 -1.62 -5.29
CA ARG A 135 -14.60 -2.96 -4.67
C ARG A 135 -13.34 -3.18 -3.84
N ALA A 136 -12.21 -2.65 -4.27
CA ALA A 136 -10.96 -2.70 -3.52
C ALA A 136 -11.08 -1.89 -2.21
N MET A 137 -11.64 -0.68 -2.27
CA MET A 137 -11.88 0.13 -1.07
C MET A 137 -12.89 -0.53 -0.13
N ALA A 138 -13.96 -1.10 -0.66
CA ALA A 138 -14.95 -1.84 0.14
C ALA A 138 -14.31 -3.03 0.85
N TRP A 139 -13.43 -3.78 0.18
CA TRP A 139 -12.70 -4.90 0.78
C TRP A 139 -11.75 -4.45 1.90
N LEU A 140 -11.01 -3.37 1.73
CA LEU A 140 -10.16 -2.80 2.80
C LEU A 140 -10.99 -2.41 4.04
N GLY A 141 -12.20 -1.90 3.81
CA GLY A 141 -13.14 -1.50 4.85
C GLY A 141 -14.04 -2.61 5.37
N GLU A 142 -13.97 -3.84 4.84
CA GLU A 142 -14.80 -4.96 5.25
C GLU A 142 -14.57 -5.34 6.71
N ALA A 143 -15.65 -5.43 7.50
CA ALA A 143 -15.55 -5.85 8.88
C ALA A 143 -15.16 -7.34 8.97
N LEU A 144 -14.22 -7.65 9.84
CA LEU A 144 -13.81 -9.03 10.09
C LEU A 144 -14.91 -9.77 10.85
N THR A 145 -15.01 -11.07 10.63
CA THR A 145 -15.91 -11.96 11.40
C THR A 145 -15.47 -12.04 12.86
N ASP A 146 -14.14 -12.14 13.08
CA ASP A 146 -13.56 -12.06 14.42
C ASP A 146 -13.39 -10.61 14.85
N GLN A 147 -14.21 -10.19 15.79
CA GLN A 147 -14.19 -8.88 16.44
C GLN A 147 -13.51 -8.91 17.81
N SER A 148 -12.76 -9.96 18.15
CA SER A 148 -11.98 -10.01 19.39
C SER A 148 -10.96 -8.89 19.43
N GLY A 149 -10.89 -8.17 20.54
CA GLY A 149 -10.05 -6.97 20.69
C GLY A 149 -10.55 -5.75 19.88
N ALA A 150 -11.77 -5.77 19.34
CA ALA A 150 -12.41 -4.58 18.80
C ALA A 150 -12.74 -3.63 19.96
N THR A 151 -12.49 -2.35 19.71
CA THR A 151 -12.87 -1.27 20.61
C THR A 151 -14.17 -0.61 20.10
N ARG A 152 -14.25 0.71 20.09
CA ARG A 152 -15.40 1.44 19.53
C ARG A 152 -15.51 1.35 18.00
N ALA A 153 -14.39 1.03 17.33
CA ALA A 153 -14.37 0.79 15.89
C ALA A 153 -14.27 -0.72 15.60
N PRO A 154 -15.03 -1.27 14.67
CA PRO A 154 -14.93 -2.67 14.28
C PRO A 154 -13.57 -2.94 13.63
N ARG A 155 -13.05 -4.15 13.84
CA ARG A 155 -11.87 -4.65 13.13
C ARG A 155 -12.21 -4.84 11.65
N ARG A 156 -11.30 -4.42 10.78
CA ARG A 156 -11.47 -4.44 9.33
C ARG A 156 -10.30 -5.14 8.63
N THR A 157 -10.46 -5.44 7.37
CA THR A 157 -9.40 -6.07 6.56
C THR A 157 -8.10 -5.25 6.59
N LYS A 158 -8.17 -3.91 6.57
CA LYS A 158 -6.98 -3.06 6.70
C LYS A 158 -6.15 -3.37 7.94
N ASP A 159 -6.80 -3.74 9.05
CA ASP A 159 -6.11 -4.03 10.31
C ASP A 159 -5.25 -5.30 10.23
N LEU A 160 -5.66 -6.28 9.40
CA LEU A 160 -4.85 -7.47 9.10
C LEU A 160 -3.63 -7.11 8.24
N ILE A 161 -3.81 -6.21 7.28
CA ILE A 161 -2.71 -5.72 6.44
C ILE A 161 -1.68 -4.99 7.30
N GLU A 162 -2.11 -4.07 8.15
CA GLU A 162 -1.25 -3.32 9.06
C GLU A 162 -0.46 -4.26 9.99
N GLN A 163 -1.14 -5.25 10.58
CA GLN A 163 -0.51 -6.24 11.44
C GLN A 163 0.53 -7.07 10.67
N ALA A 164 0.19 -7.60 9.50
CA ALA A 164 1.11 -8.40 8.70
C ALA A 164 2.33 -7.59 8.23
N LEU A 165 2.14 -6.33 7.84
CA LEU A 165 3.24 -5.44 7.46
C LEU A 165 4.15 -5.10 8.65
N PHE A 166 3.58 -4.92 9.84
CA PHE A 166 4.35 -4.72 11.05
C PHE A 166 5.18 -5.95 11.41
N GLU A 167 4.58 -7.14 11.40
CA GLU A 167 5.27 -8.40 11.68
C GLU A 167 6.44 -8.66 10.72
N ARG A 168 6.28 -8.34 9.43
CA ARG A 168 7.37 -8.45 8.44
C ARG A 168 8.56 -7.53 8.72
N ARG A 169 8.32 -6.37 9.32
CA ARG A 169 9.38 -5.40 9.68
C ARG A 169 10.01 -5.70 11.04
N ARG A 170 9.31 -6.46 11.88
CA ARG A 170 9.76 -6.78 13.22
C ARG A 170 11.01 -7.67 13.15
N THR A 171 12.11 -7.19 13.68
CA THR A 171 13.33 -7.99 13.91
C THR A 171 13.36 -8.43 15.38
N LEU A 172 14.17 -9.44 15.69
CA LEU A 172 14.37 -9.93 17.08
C LEU A 172 14.87 -8.82 18.03
N PHE A 173 15.37 -7.72 17.47
CA PHE A 173 15.93 -6.58 18.22
C PHE A 173 15.04 -5.33 18.15
N SER A 174 13.85 -5.42 17.56
CA SER A 174 12.90 -4.30 17.52
C SER A 174 12.13 -4.24 18.83
N ASP A 175 12.77 -3.75 19.89
CA ASP A 175 12.04 -3.27 21.07
C ASP A 175 11.49 -1.89 20.74
N LEU A 176 10.18 -1.82 20.48
CA LEU A 176 9.50 -0.54 20.30
C LEU A 176 9.37 0.11 21.65
N SER A 177 10.26 1.06 21.94
CA SER A 177 10.28 1.79 23.20
C SER A 177 9.46 3.07 23.15
N VAL A 178 9.29 3.67 21.97
CA VAL A 178 8.56 4.93 21.79
C VAL A 178 7.52 4.78 20.70
N VAL A 179 6.31 5.24 21.01
CA VAL A 179 5.17 5.25 20.08
C VAL A 179 4.61 6.66 20.01
N LEU A 180 4.56 7.20 18.80
CA LEU A 180 3.96 8.49 18.52
C LEU A 180 2.50 8.27 18.11
N PHE A 181 1.57 8.96 18.80
CA PHE A 181 0.15 8.89 18.48
C PHE A 181 -0.42 10.28 18.27
N ASP A 182 -1.08 10.45 17.15
CA ASP A 182 -1.80 11.68 16.83
C ASP A 182 -3.12 11.38 16.13
N THR A 183 -4.07 12.34 16.21
CA THR A 183 -5.38 12.27 15.57
C THR A 183 -5.61 13.45 14.66
N THR A 184 -6.36 13.22 13.60
CA THR A 184 -6.85 14.26 12.71
C THR A 184 -8.32 14.06 12.38
N SER A 185 -9.00 15.12 11.92
CA SER A 185 -10.38 15.04 11.44
C SER A 185 -10.39 15.08 9.92
N LEU A 186 -11.15 14.18 9.30
CA LEU A 186 -11.43 14.22 7.86
C LEU A 186 -12.91 14.57 7.66
N MET A 187 -13.16 15.64 6.90
CA MET A 187 -14.49 16.15 6.65
C MET A 187 -15.10 15.55 5.40
N PHE A 188 -16.42 15.40 5.41
CA PHE A 188 -17.19 14.93 4.27
C PHE A 188 -17.93 16.12 3.62
N SER A 189 -18.01 16.11 2.29
CA SER A 189 -18.89 17.01 1.53
C SER A 189 -20.36 16.58 1.58
N GLY A 190 -20.74 15.70 2.50
CA GLY A 190 -22.07 15.15 2.70
C GLY A 190 -22.17 14.53 4.08
N SER A 191 -23.14 13.63 4.30
CA SER A 191 -23.41 13.02 5.62
C SER A 191 -22.31 12.08 6.13
N GLY A 192 -21.38 11.65 5.26
CA GLY A 192 -20.27 10.76 5.67
C GLY A 192 -20.71 9.36 6.10
N GLY A 193 -21.90 8.92 5.70
CA GLY A 193 -22.49 7.65 6.09
C GLY A 193 -23.31 7.74 7.40
N GLU A 194 -23.98 6.64 7.74
CA GLU A 194 -24.92 6.61 8.85
C GLU A 194 -24.26 6.54 10.24
N SER A 195 -23.05 6.00 10.33
CA SER A 195 -22.40 5.69 11.61
C SER A 195 -21.10 6.44 11.89
N LEU A 196 -20.28 6.68 10.86
CA LEU A 196 -18.96 7.29 11.00
C LEU A 196 -18.97 8.80 10.81
N GLY A 197 -19.74 9.28 9.82
CA GLY A 197 -19.90 10.72 9.59
C GLY A 197 -20.76 11.35 10.67
N GLN A 198 -20.14 12.05 11.63
CA GLN A 198 -20.83 12.72 12.72
C GLN A 198 -20.33 14.15 12.84
N LEU A 199 -21.23 15.06 13.29
CA LEU A 199 -20.80 16.38 13.69
C LEU A 199 -20.01 16.31 14.99
N GLY A 200 -18.92 17.04 15.08
CA GLY A 200 -18.03 17.01 16.25
C GLY A 200 -17.13 18.23 16.33
N VAL A 201 -16.20 18.20 17.28
CA VAL A 201 -15.18 19.25 17.40
C VAL A 201 -14.22 19.12 16.23
N SER A 202 -14.27 20.11 15.34
CA SER A 202 -13.42 20.15 14.15
C SER A 202 -12.10 20.86 14.45
N LYS A 203 -10.98 20.21 14.18
CA LYS A 203 -9.64 20.83 14.23
C LYS A 203 -9.47 21.94 13.17
N ASP A 204 -10.26 21.87 12.09
CA ASP A 204 -10.25 22.86 11.00
C ASP A 204 -11.32 23.93 11.12
N HIS A 205 -11.92 24.09 12.32
CA HIS A 205 -12.96 25.08 12.61
C HIS A 205 -14.21 25.00 11.70
N ARG A 206 -14.58 23.77 11.27
CA ARG A 206 -15.76 23.48 10.44
C ARG A 206 -16.75 22.55 11.18
N PRO A 207 -17.36 23.02 12.30
CA PRO A 207 -18.31 22.22 13.07
C PRO A 207 -19.62 21.94 12.30
N ASP A 208 -19.82 22.63 11.18
CA ASP A 208 -20.97 22.49 10.27
C ASP A 208 -20.88 21.26 9.37
N LEU A 209 -19.70 20.63 9.26
CA LEU A 209 -19.48 19.46 8.40
C LEU A 209 -19.41 18.17 9.20
N HIS A 210 -20.02 17.12 8.61
CA HIS A 210 -19.80 15.77 9.12
C HIS A 210 -18.34 15.39 8.93
N GLN A 211 -17.77 14.77 9.93
CA GLN A 211 -16.36 14.37 9.94
C GLN A 211 -16.19 12.96 10.48
N VAL A 212 -15.02 12.41 10.29
CA VAL A 212 -14.50 11.19 10.92
C VAL A 212 -13.19 11.54 11.59
N VAL A 213 -12.95 10.99 12.77
CA VAL A 213 -11.64 11.11 13.45
C VAL A 213 -10.78 9.94 13.05
N VAL A 214 -9.55 10.23 12.61
CA VAL A 214 -8.53 9.23 12.25
C VAL A 214 -7.35 9.40 13.18
N GLY A 215 -6.94 8.32 13.82
CA GLY A 215 -5.70 8.25 14.61
C GLY A 215 -4.64 7.43 13.88
N VAL A 216 -3.40 7.87 13.98
CA VAL A 216 -2.25 7.16 13.41
C VAL A 216 -1.22 6.91 14.50
N VAL A 217 -0.70 5.69 14.51
CA VAL A 217 0.36 5.26 15.42
C VAL A 217 1.63 5.05 14.61
N LEU A 218 2.70 5.70 15.03
CA LEU A 218 4.02 5.59 14.41
C LEU A 218 5.03 5.03 15.41
N ASP A 219 6.07 4.37 14.90
CA ASP A 219 7.25 4.00 15.67
C ASP A 219 8.20 5.21 15.84
N GLU A 220 9.27 5.05 16.59
CA GLU A 220 10.30 6.07 16.86
C GLU A 220 10.98 6.62 15.60
N ALA A 221 10.96 5.83 14.51
CA ALA A 221 11.50 6.23 13.21
C ALA A 221 10.44 6.89 12.30
N GLY A 222 9.24 7.15 12.84
CA GLY A 222 8.12 7.73 12.09
C GLY A 222 7.44 6.77 11.12
N ARG A 223 7.62 5.46 11.26
CA ARG A 223 6.98 4.47 10.40
C ARG A 223 5.62 4.09 10.96
N PRO A 224 4.57 3.99 10.13
CA PRO A 224 3.25 3.65 10.59
C PRO A 224 3.19 2.21 11.13
N ILE A 225 2.56 2.05 12.29
CA ILE A 225 2.24 0.76 12.91
C ILE A 225 0.79 0.40 12.59
N CYS A 226 -0.14 1.29 12.92
CA CYS A 226 -1.56 1.11 12.64
C CYS A 226 -2.30 2.45 12.55
N SER A 227 -3.50 2.39 12.03
CA SER A 227 -4.44 3.51 11.98
C SER A 227 -5.79 3.11 12.56
N GLU A 228 -6.47 4.07 13.14
CA GLU A 228 -7.79 3.92 13.74
C GLU A 228 -8.76 4.93 13.17
N THR A 229 -10.01 4.55 13.11
CA THR A 229 -11.07 5.43 12.61
C THR A 229 -12.24 5.40 13.58
N TRP A 230 -12.67 6.58 14.05
CA TRP A 230 -13.78 6.73 14.96
C TRP A 230 -14.85 7.67 14.37
N PRO A 231 -16.10 7.58 14.85
CA PRO A 231 -17.12 8.57 14.52
C PRO A 231 -16.65 9.99 14.82
N GLY A 232 -17.09 10.94 14.01
CA GLY A 232 -16.66 12.34 14.09
C GLY A 232 -16.92 13.05 15.41
N ASN A 233 -17.81 12.51 16.24
CA ASN A 233 -18.09 12.99 17.59
C ASN A 233 -17.22 12.33 18.68
N ALA A 234 -16.25 11.48 18.29
CA ALA A 234 -15.30 10.92 19.24
C ALA A 234 -14.35 12.02 19.74
N THR A 235 -14.09 12.01 21.04
CA THR A 235 -13.12 12.92 21.66
C THR A 235 -11.73 12.27 21.68
N ASP A 236 -10.70 13.05 21.47
CA ASP A 236 -9.30 12.60 21.44
C ASP A 236 -8.90 11.90 22.75
N VAL A 237 -9.37 12.41 23.87
CA VAL A 237 -9.14 11.83 25.22
C VAL A 237 -9.57 10.37 25.31
N LYS A 238 -10.68 10.00 24.64
CA LYS A 238 -11.23 8.62 24.71
C LYS A 238 -10.61 7.68 23.67
N SER A 239 -9.74 8.16 22.80
CA SER A 239 -9.12 7.37 21.74
C SER A 239 -7.81 6.70 22.17
N LEU A 240 -7.06 7.29 23.08
CA LEU A 240 -5.71 6.87 23.45
C LEU A 240 -5.67 5.48 24.12
N LEU A 241 -6.42 5.27 25.19
CA LEU A 241 -6.38 4.01 25.94
C LEU A 241 -6.76 2.77 25.12
N PRO A 242 -7.81 2.82 24.25
CA PRO A 242 -8.11 1.72 23.34
C PRO A 242 -6.98 1.41 22.37
N VAL A 243 -6.28 2.42 21.86
CA VAL A 243 -5.13 2.23 20.97
C VAL A 243 -3.99 1.52 21.69
N ILE A 244 -3.67 1.92 22.91
CA ILE A 244 -2.64 1.29 23.74
C ILE A 244 -2.95 -0.18 24.01
N ALA A 245 -4.20 -0.49 24.37
CA ALA A 245 -4.63 -1.88 24.53
C ALA A 245 -4.38 -2.69 23.26
N ARG A 246 -4.75 -2.14 22.09
CA ARG A 246 -4.53 -2.77 20.79
C ARG A 246 -3.06 -2.99 20.47
N LEU A 247 -2.19 -2.04 20.79
CA LEU A 247 -0.74 -2.19 20.58
C LEU A 247 -0.18 -3.35 21.38
N ARG A 248 -0.64 -3.54 22.63
CA ARG A 248 -0.26 -4.68 23.46
C ARG A 248 -0.81 -6.00 22.95
N ASP A 249 -2.10 -6.04 22.64
CA ASP A 249 -2.81 -7.28 22.32
C ASP A 249 -2.50 -7.79 20.93
N ARG A 250 -2.45 -6.90 19.91
CA ARG A 250 -2.26 -7.30 18.52
C ARG A 250 -0.81 -7.26 18.06
N PHE A 251 -0.06 -6.27 18.52
CA PHE A 251 1.31 -6.07 18.04
C PHE A 251 2.35 -6.59 19.03
N GLY A 252 1.92 -7.07 20.20
CA GLY A 252 2.79 -7.64 21.23
C GLY A 252 3.80 -6.63 21.81
N ILE A 253 3.47 -5.34 21.74
CA ILE A 253 4.31 -4.25 22.24
C ILE A 253 4.08 -4.14 23.74
N ARG A 254 5.03 -4.59 24.54
CA ARG A 254 4.90 -4.65 26.02
C ARG A 254 5.43 -3.40 26.70
N HIS A 255 6.55 -2.89 26.25
CA HIS A 255 7.17 -1.67 26.75
C HIS A 255 6.94 -0.56 25.74
N LEU A 256 6.23 0.47 26.13
CA LEU A 256 5.98 1.61 25.27
C LEU A 256 5.95 2.90 26.08
N CYS A 257 6.53 3.94 25.53
CA CYS A 257 6.35 5.32 25.94
C CYS A 257 5.44 6.00 24.93
N VAL A 258 4.32 6.52 25.39
CA VAL A 258 3.35 7.20 24.52
C VAL A 258 3.69 8.67 24.44
N VAL A 259 3.87 9.17 23.23
CA VAL A 259 3.99 10.61 22.97
C VAL A 259 2.70 11.08 22.30
N ALA A 260 1.96 11.96 22.98
CA ALA A 260 0.67 12.45 22.49
C ALA A 260 0.50 13.95 22.78
N ASP A 261 -0.36 14.60 21.97
CA ASP A 261 -0.70 16.00 22.11
C ASP A 261 -1.56 16.25 23.36
N ARG A 262 -1.42 17.45 23.91
CA ARG A 262 -2.12 17.93 25.11
C ARG A 262 -3.65 17.78 25.02
N GLY A 263 -4.22 17.89 23.84
CA GLY A 263 -5.65 17.71 23.62
C GLY A 263 -6.18 16.30 23.88
N MET A 264 -5.28 15.30 23.98
CA MET A 264 -5.63 13.90 24.22
C MET A 264 -5.63 13.50 25.68
N ILE A 265 -5.40 14.44 26.60
CA ILE A 265 -5.08 14.15 27.97
C ILE A 265 -6.12 14.73 28.91
N SER A 266 -6.51 13.90 29.88
CA SER A 266 -7.26 14.28 31.04
C SER A 266 -6.58 13.70 32.28
N GLY A 267 -6.90 14.22 33.46
CA GLY A 267 -6.43 13.63 34.70
C GLY A 267 -6.79 12.15 34.86
N GLU A 268 -7.95 11.74 34.33
CA GLU A 268 -8.39 10.34 34.29
C GLU A 268 -7.49 9.49 33.37
N THR A 269 -7.12 10.01 32.17
CA THR A 269 -6.23 9.32 31.24
C THR A 269 -4.84 9.14 31.85
N ILE A 270 -4.31 10.15 32.54
CA ILE A 270 -3.01 10.08 33.23
C ILE A 270 -3.05 9.00 34.29
N ALA A 271 -4.05 9.04 35.16
CA ALA A 271 -4.19 8.05 36.25
C ALA A 271 -4.26 6.61 35.69
N GLU A 272 -4.93 6.42 34.60
CA GLU A 272 -5.04 5.10 33.95
C GLU A 272 -3.71 4.65 33.30
N LEU A 273 -2.94 5.56 32.69
CA LEU A 273 -1.61 5.27 32.13
C LEU A 273 -0.66 4.85 33.27
N GLU A 274 -0.66 5.58 34.37
CA GLU A 274 0.14 5.29 35.59
C GLU A 274 -0.26 3.95 36.21
N ALA A 275 -1.57 3.69 36.33
CA ALA A 275 -2.08 2.43 36.87
C ALA A 275 -1.66 1.21 36.00
N ARG A 276 -1.47 1.40 34.70
CA ARG A 276 -1.01 0.37 33.76
C ARG A 276 0.51 0.32 33.61
N GLY A 277 1.26 1.17 34.27
CA GLY A 277 2.73 1.27 34.16
C GLY A 277 3.18 1.64 32.76
N ILE A 278 2.50 2.60 32.14
CA ILE A 278 2.80 3.08 30.77
C ILE A 278 3.51 4.42 30.91
N ASP A 279 4.72 4.50 30.37
CA ASP A 279 5.45 5.75 30.27
C ASP A 279 4.81 6.68 29.24
N TYR A 280 4.81 7.99 29.50
CA TYR A 280 4.22 8.96 28.60
C TYR A 280 4.98 10.29 28.58
N ILE A 281 4.95 10.93 27.44
CA ILE A 281 5.39 12.31 27.21
C ILE A 281 4.20 13.08 26.63
N LEU A 282 3.84 14.17 27.31
CA LEU A 282 2.64 14.92 26.99
C LEU A 282 3.04 16.37 26.74
N GLY A 283 2.74 16.87 25.53
CA GLY A 283 3.13 18.19 25.04
C GLY A 283 2.15 19.33 25.36
#